data_40b04e1b8a85b40eb76f974da196426f
#
_entry.id   40b04e1b8a85b40eb76f974da196426f
#
_cell.length_a   1.000
_cell.length_b   1.000
_cell.length_c   1.000
_cell.angle_alpha   90.00
_cell.angle_beta   90.00
_cell.angle_gamma   90.00
#
_symmetry.space_group_name_H-M   'P 1'
#
loop_
_entity.id
_entity.type
_entity.pdbx_description
1 polymer ?
#
loop_
_entity_poly.entity_id
_entity_poly.type
_entity_poly.pdbx_seq_one_letter_code
_entity_poly.pdbx_strand_id
1 'polypeptide(L)'
;MLALSLSAAAQAADWVRVGTPDQHQHFYDRSKLTIEKDEITYWRRVLFRTPQPARSGKARMAMYRERVDCARHSYRTLGYLLYAQDGAILENVYTPEAPSQPIIPETVGDRFETLMCLIVEQDQASRAQAEDALPASPEALRTEVERLEARLRELKEQLSTAAPADAGSAPPPDTGEAQ
;
A
#
# COMPACT_ATOMS: atom_id res chain seq x y z
N MET A 1 22.19 6.98 30.20
CA MET A 1 21.25 7.51 29.17
C MET A 1 21.16 6.46 28.06
N LEU A 2 20.09 5.67 28.03
CA LEU A 2 19.82 4.71 26.94
C LEU A 2 19.05 5.46 25.85
N ALA A 3 19.67 5.62 24.68
CA ALA A 3 18.98 6.13 23.49
C ALA A 3 18.17 5.00 22.86
N LEU A 4 16.83 5.06 22.97
CA LEU A 4 15.95 4.20 22.19
C LEU A 4 15.97 4.68 20.74
N SER A 5 16.67 3.93 19.88
CA SER A 5 16.60 4.11 18.44
C SER A 5 15.26 3.58 17.95
N LEU A 6 14.30 4.46 17.64
CA LEU A 6 13.10 4.11 16.87
C LEU A 6 13.55 3.82 15.43
N SER A 7 13.70 2.55 15.09
CA SER A 7 13.85 2.12 13.70
C SER A 7 12.50 2.29 13.02
N ALA A 8 12.35 3.34 12.19
CA ALA A 8 11.23 3.45 11.27
C ALA A 8 11.32 2.28 10.29
N ALA A 9 10.43 1.31 10.40
CA ALA A 9 10.32 0.22 9.44
C ALA A 9 9.94 0.84 8.08
N ALA A 10 10.87 0.84 7.13
CA ALA A 10 10.59 1.20 5.75
C ALA A 10 9.56 0.18 5.21
N GLN A 11 8.34 0.63 4.96
CA GLN A 11 7.31 -0.23 4.39
C GLN A 11 7.73 -0.63 2.98
N ALA A 12 8.01 -1.93 2.79
CA ALA A 12 8.28 -2.49 1.48
C ALA A 12 7.04 -2.32 0.57
N ALA A 13 7.27 -2.11 -0.72
CA ALA A 13 6.19 -1.99 -1.70
C ALA A 13 5.37 -3.30 -1.77
N ASP A 14 4.05 -3.18 -1.77
CA ASP A 14 3.11 -4.31 -1.86
C ASP A 14 2.54 -4.40 -3.28
N TRP A 15 3.26 -5.11 -4.15
CA TRP A 15 2.93 -5.23 -5.56
C TRP A 15 1.87 -6.29 -5.83
N VAL A 16 0.70 -5.86 -6.23
CA VAL A 16 -0.42 -6.72 -6.63
C VAL A 16 -0.47 -6.83 -8.16
N ARG A 17 -0.50 -8.06 -8.67
CA ARG A 17 -0.59 -8.31 -10.11
C ARG A 17 -2.00 -8.03 -10.64
N VAL A 18 -2.07 -7.38 -11.81
CA VAL A 18 -3.31 -7.10 -12.53
C VAL A 18 -3.32 -7.89 -13.83
N GLY A 19 -4.41 -8.62 -14.10
CA GLY A 19 -4.63 -9.27 -15.39
C GLY A 19 -4.99 -8.24 -16.45
N THR A 20 -4.20 -8.18 -17.53
CA THR A 20 -4.36 -7.23 -18.63
C THR A 20 -4.47 -7.96 -19.96
N PRO A 21 -5.11 -7.34 -21.00
CA PRO A 21 -5.27 -7.97 -22.32
C PRO A 21 -3.96 -8.07 -23.11
N ASP A 22 -2.92 -7.34 -22.73
CA ASP A 22 -1.62 -7.39 -23.38
C ASP A 22 -0.72 -8.53 -22.84
N GLN A 23 0.47 -8.67 -23.43
CA GLN A 23 1.43 -9.72 -23.04
C GLN A 23 2.39 -9.30 -21.92
N HIS A 24 2.27 -8.08 -21.40
CA HIS A 24 3.13 -7.57 -20.34
C HIS A 24 2.58 -7.98 -18.96
N GLN A 25 3.45 -7.91 -17.95
CA GLN A 25 2.99 -8.12 -16.57
C GLN A 25 2.81 -6.75 -15.92
N HIS A 26 1.62 -6.51 -15.43
CA HIS A 26 1.24 -5.27 -14.79
C HIS A 26 0.96 -5.48 -13.30
N PHE A 27 1.38 -4.51 -12.50
CA PHE A 27 1.19 -4.51 -11.04
C PHE A 27 0.85 -3.09 -10.58
N TYR A 28 0.14 -2.99 -9.46
CA TYR A 28 0.05 -1.74 -8.71
C TYR A 28 0.59 -1.92 -7.30
N ASP A 29 1.08 -0.84 -6.69
CA ASP A 29 1.53 -0.84 -5.30
C ASP A 29 0.37 -0.51 -4.37
N ARG A 30 -0.19 -1.53 -3.70
CA ARG A 30 -1.30 -1.37 -2.76
C ARG A 30 -0.92 -0.51 -1.54
N SER A 31 0.35 -0.47 -1.16
CA SER A 31 0.83 0.31 -0.02
C SER A 31 0.98 1.81 -0.30
N LYS A 32 0.81 2.24 -1.57
CA LYS A 32 1.06 3.61 -2.04
C LYS A 32 -0.13 4.20 -2.80
N LEU A 33 -1.35 3.87 -2.36
CA LEU A 33 -2.57 4.46 -2.89
C LEU A 33 -2.87 5.78 -2.16
N THR A 34 -3.31 6.79 -2.91
CA THR A 34 -3.83 8.04 -2.36
C THR A 34 -5.20 8.31 -2.98
N ILE A 35 -6.24 8.36 -2.15
CA ILE A 35 -7.63 8.56 -2.58
C ILE A 35 -8.08 9.96 -2.15
N GLU A 36 -8.53 10.76 -3.11
CA GLU A 36 -9.05 12.10 -2.92
C GLU A 36 -10.40 12.20 -3.63
N LYS A 37 -11.50 12.05 -2.89
CA LYS A 37 -12.88 11.98 -3.44
C LYS A 37 -12.99 10.85 -4.48
N ASP A 38 -13.25 11.20 -5.74
CA ASP A 38 -13.41 10.28 -6.86
C ASP A 38 -12.09 10.03 -7.62
N GLU A 39 -10.98 10.60 -7.17
CA GLU A 39 -9.67 10.41 -7.77
C GLU A 39 -8.78 9.46 -6.95
N ILE A 40 -8.04 8.59 -7.62
CA ILE A 40 -7.04 7.71 -7.02
C ILE A 40 -5.70 7.84 -7.72
N THR A 41 -4.65 8.09 -6.94
CA THR A 41 -3.26 8.13 -7.41
C THR A 41 -2.53 6.88 -6.96
N TYR A 42 -1.82 6.23 -7.86
CA TYR A 42 -1.12 4.99 -7.60
C TYR A 42 0.16 4.84 -8.42
N TRP A 43 1.01 3.89 -8.01
CA TRP A 43 2.16 3.45 -8.79
C TRP A 43 1.81 2.19 -9.57
N ARG A 44 2.03 2.19 -10.87
CA ARG A 44 1.95 1.03 -11.75
C ARG A 44 3.33 0.59 -12.18
N ARG A 45 3.64 -0.69 -12.02
CA ARG A 45 4.85 -1.33 -12.54
C ARG A 45 4.50 -2.21 -13.71
N VAL A 46 5.30 -2.12 -14.77
CA VAL A 46 5.18 -2.95 -15.97
C VAL A 46 6.48 -3.71 -16.18
N LEU A 47 6.41 -5.02 -16.28
CA LEU A 47 7.52 -5.86 -16.72
C LEU A 47 7.29 -6.21 -18.18
N PHE A 48 8.14 -5.70 -19.06
CA PHE A 48 8.01 -5.91 -20.49
C PHE A 48 8.46 -7.32 -20.86
N ARG A 49 7.63 -8.05 -21.60
CA ARG A 49 8.01 -9.36 -22.16
C ARG A 49 9.14 -9.20 -23.18
N THR A 50 9.04 -8.20 -24.03
CA THR A 50 10.07 -7.78 -25.00
C THR A 50 10.57 -6.41 -24.59
N PRO A 51 11.90 -6.17 -24.57
CA PRO A 51 12.44 -4.87 -24.23
C PRO A 51 11.87 -3.76 -25.13
N GLN A 52 11.48 -2.64 -24.53
CA GLN A 52 10.92 -1.49 -25.23
C GLN A 52 12.02 -0.44 -25.49
N PRO A 53 11.96 0.27 -26.60
CA PRO A 53 12.87 1.38 -26.87
C PRO A 53 12.76 2.46 -25.79
N ALA A 54 13.89 2.99 -25.35
CA ALA A 54 13.99 4.15 -24.46
C ALA A 54 15.07 5.09 -25.01
N ARG A 55 15.09 6.34 -24.54
CA ARG A 55 16.03 7.37 -25.02
C ARG A 55 17.50 6.92 -24.94
N SER A 56 17.86 6.21 -23.86
CA SER A 56 19.23 5.75 -23.59
C SER A 56 19.38 4.23 -23.57
N GLY A 57 18.60 3.49 -24.37
CA GLY A 57 18.74 2.04 -24.43
C GLY A 57 17.42 1.27 -24.59
N LYS A 58 17.34 0.08 -23.98
CA LYS A 58 16.16 -0.77 -24.02
C LYS A 58 15.63 -1.01 -22.61
N ALA A 59 14.41 -0.57 -22.35
CA ALA A 59 13.74 -0.76 -21.09
C ALA A 59 13.17 -2.18 -20.95
N ARG A 60 13.38 -2.79 -19.79
CA ARG A 60 12.77 -4.07 -19.39
C ARG A 60 11.66 -3.88 -18.36
N MET A 61 11.65 -2.74 -17.69
CA MET A 61 10.64 -2.40 -16.70
C MET A 61 10.30 -0.91 -16.81
N ALA A 62 9.06 -0.58 -16.55
CA ALA A 62 8.60 0.78 -16.32
C ALA A 62 7.88 0.91 -14.97
N MET A 63 8.01 2.08 -14.37
CA MET A 63 7.15 2.51 -13.27
C MET A 63 6.45 3.79 -13.69
N TYR A 64 5.12 3.79 -13.61
CA TYR A 64 4.28 4.94 -13.90
C TYR A 64 3.62 5.41 -12.61
N ARG A 65 3.61 6.70 -12.38
CA ARG A 65 2.72 7.32 -11.40
C ARG A 65 1.51 7.84 -12.14
N GLU A 66 0.35 7.29 -11.85
CA GLU A 66 -0.89 7.58 -12.58
C GLU A 66 -1.97 8.05 -11.62
N ARG A 67 -2.89 8.85 -12.15
CA ARG A 67 -4.10 9.26 -11.45
C ARG A 67 -5.30 8.92 -12.33
N VAL A 68 -6.28 8.23 -11.76
CA VAL A 68 -7.58 7.94 -12.36
C VAL A 68 -8.63 8.82 -11.70
N ASP A 69 -9.50 9.40 -12.51
CA ASP A 69 -10.72 10.12 -12.11
C ASP A 69 -11.90 9.23 -12.45
N CYS A 70 -12.50 8.61 -11.44
CA CYS A 70 -13.59 7.65 -11.59
C CYS A 70 -14.91 8.31 -12.05
N ALA A 71 -15.13 9.55 -11.67
CA ALA A 71 -16.34 10.29 -12.07
C ALA A 71 -16.31 10.70 -13.55
N ARG A 72 -15.12 10.96 -14.09
CA ARG A 72 -14.94 11.42 -15.48
C ARG A 72 -14.46 10.34 -16.44
N HIS A 73 -14.24 9.11 -15.97
CA HIS A 73 -13.70 8.01 -16.77
C HIS A 73 -12.43 8.42 -17.53
N SER A 74 -11.48 9.00 -16.79
CA SER A 74 -10.26 9.55 -17.38
C SER A 74 -9.04 9.26 -16.51
N TYR A 75 -7.86 9.26 -17.13
CA TYR A 75 -6.61 9.10 -16.42
C TYR A 75 -5.55 10.10 -16.90
N ARG A 76 -4.51 10.31 -16.09
CA ARG A 76 -3.30 11.04 -16.48
C ARG A 76 -2.06 10.38 -15.88
N THR A 77 -0.98 10.41 -16.63
CA THR A 77 0.32 9.97 -16.16
C THR A 77 1.05 11.16 -15.55
N LEU A 78 1.31 11.11 -14.24
CA LEU A 78 2.00 12.16 -13.49
C LEU A 78 3.53 12.07 -13.62
N GLY A 79 4.02 10.96 -14.13
CA GLY A 79 5.42 10.71 -14.37
C GLY A 79 5.72 9.23 -14.60
N TYR A 80 6.92 8.95 -15.08
CA TYR A 80 7.38 7.57 -15.27
C TYR A 80 8.89 7.43 -15.15
N LEU A 81 9.31 6.20 -14.84
CA LEU A 81 10.70 5.77 -14.88
C LEU A 81 10.81 4.55 -15.78
N LEU A 82 11.83 4.53 -16.63
CA LEU A 82 12.19 3.35 -17.44
C LEU A 82 13.50 2.77 -16.93
N TYR A 83 13.55 1.46 -16.80
CA TYR A 83 14.68 0.74 -16.25
C TYR A 83 15.24 -0.27 -17.27
N ALA A 84 16.55 -0.32 -17.37
CA ALA A 84 17.28 -1.38 -18.06
C ALA A 84 17.15 -2.73 -17.32
N GLN A 85 17.67 -3.79 -17.91
CA GLN A 85 17.64 -5.14 -17.30
C GLN A 85 18.46 -5.24 -16.01
N ASP A 86 19.54 -4.48 -15.89
CA ASP A 86 20.41 -4.39 -14.71
C ASP A 86 19.88 -3.46 -13.61
N GLY A 87 18.71 -2.83 -13.85
CA GLY A 87 18.09 -1.88 -12.93
C GLY A 87 18.54 -0.44 -13.09
N ALA A 88 19.43 -0.13 -14.06
CA ALA A 88 19.82 1.25 -14.35
C ALA A 88 18.62 2.06 -14.87
N ILE A 89 18.48 3.30 -14.41
CA ILE A 89 17.42 4.21 -14.86
C ILE A 89 17.82 4.75 -16.26
N LEU A 90 16.99 4.47 -17.26
CA LEU A 90 17.15 4.96 -18.62
C LEU A 90 16.44 6.30 -18.86
N GLU A 91 15.28 6.47 -18.24
CA GLU A 91 14.49 7.70 -18.29
C GLU A 91 13.82 7.95 -16.94
N ASN A 92 13.72 9.22 -16.58
CA ASN A 92 12.94 9.70 -15.42
C ASN A 92 12.22 10.97 -15.88
N VAL A 93 10.89 10.90 -15.96
CA VAL A 93 10.04 11.99 -16.44
C VAL A 93 9.00 12.31 -15.40
N TYR A 94 8.82 13.59 -15.09
CA TYR A 94 7.83 14.09 -14.17
C TYR A 94 6.93 15.10 -14.87
N THR A 95 5.62 14.83 -14.94
CA THR A 95 4.62 15.60 -15.70
C THR A 95 3.32 15.77 -14.89
N PRO A 96 3.36 16.47 -13.73
CA PRO A 96 2.20 16.58 -12.85
C PRO A 96 1.01 17.28 -13.51
N GLU A 97 1.27 18.15 -14.47
CA GLU A 97 0.28 18.92 -15.25
C GLU A 97 -0.10 18.24 -16.57
N ALA A 98 0.21 16.96 -16.75
CA ALA A 98 -0.20 16.24 -17.94
C ALA A 98 -1.75 16.29 -18.10
N PRO A 99 -2.25 16.51 -19.32
CA PRO A 99 -3.69 16.52 -19.56
C PRO A 99 -4.32 15.16 -19.28
N SER A 100 -5.53 15.15 -18.75
CA SER A 100 -6.32 13.93 -18.62
C SER A 100 -6.69 13.39 -20.01
N GLN A 101 -6.71 12.09 -20.13
CA GLN A 101 -7.06 11.36 -21.34
C GLN A 101 -8.25 10.45 -21.04
N PRO A 102 -9.22 10.30 -21.97
CA PRO A 102 -10.31 9.37 -21.78
C PRO A 102 -9.78 7.94 -21.74
N ILE A 103 -10.41 7.11 -20.94
CA ILE A 103 -10.12 5.69 -20.88
C ILE A 103 -10.84 4.99 -22.02
N ILE A 104 -10.09 4.16 -22.77
CA ILE A 104 -10.61 3.43 -23.91
C ILE A 104 -11.01 2.03 -23.43
N PRO A 105 -12.23 1.56 -23.72
CA PRO A 105 -12.69 0.22 -23.35
C PRO A 105 -11.75 -0.89 -23.87
N GLU A 106 -11.72 -2.00 -23.13
CA GLU A 106 -10.94 -3.21 -23.44
C GLU A 106 -9.42 -3.02 -23.48
N THR A 107 -8.91 -1.89 -22.96
CA THR A 107 -7.47 -1.61 -22.86
C THR A 107 -6.91 -1.95 -21.48
N VAL A 108 -5.60 -1.84 -21.34
CA VAL A 108 -4.91 -1.88 -20.03
C VAL A 108 -5.43 -0.77 -19.11
N GLY A 109 -5.69 0.43 -19.65
CA GLY A 109 -6.24 1.57 -18.92
C GLY A 109 -7.61 1.25 -18.31
N ASP A 110 -8.50 0.63 -19.07
CA ASP A 110 -9.84 0.20 -18.65
C ASP A 110 -9.79 -0.83 -17.49
N ARG A 111 -8.84 -1.77 -17.55
CA ARG A 111 -8.62 -2.73 -16.45
C ARG A 111 -8.17 -2.06 -15.17
N PHE A 112 -7.30 -1.07 -15.28
CA PHE A 112 -6.83 -0.32 -14.12
C PHE A 112 -7.92 0.61 -13.59
N GLU A 113 -8.70 1.28 -14.43
CA GLU A 113 -9.85 2.08 -14.00
C GLU A 113 -10.83 1.23 -13.20
N THR A 114 -11.30 0.12 -13.77
CA THR A 114 -12.24 -0.79 -13.10
C THR A 114 -11.76 -1.17 -11.70
N LEU A 115 -10.49 -1.54 -11.58
CA LEU A 115 -9.90 -1.93 -10.30
C LEU A 115 -9.76 -0.74 -9.34
N MET A 116 -9.24 0.39 -9.81
CA MET A 116 -8.99 1.56 -8.99
C MET A 116 -10.30 2.20 -8.50
N CYS A 117 -11.31 2.26 -9.37
CA CYS A 117 -12.62 2.81 -8.99
C CYS A 117 -13.36 1.91 -8.00
N LEU A 118 -13.23 0.59 -8.10
CA LEU A 118 -13.73 -0.31 -7.06
C LEU A 118 -13.08 -0.05 -5.69
N ILE A 119 -11.78 0.24 -5.66
CA ILE A 119 -11.07 0.59 -4.42
C ILE A 119 -11.59 1.92 -3.86
N VAL A 120 -11.84 2.92 -4.71
CA VAL A 120 -12.44 4.20 -4.31
C VAL A 120 -13.83 4.01 -3.70
N GLU A 121 -14.69 3.22 -4.35
CA GLU A 121 -16.03 2.89 -3.85
C GLU A 121 -15.97 2.19 -2.46
N GLN A 122 -15.07 1.25 -2.29
CA GLN A 122 -14.87 0.56 -1.01
C GLN A 122 -14.38 1.50 0.09
N ASP A 123 -13.45 2.41 -0.23
CA ASP A 123 -12.96 3.42 0.72
C ASP A 123 -14.09 4.37 1.14
N GLN A 124 -14.87 4.86 0.17
CA GLN A 124 -16.02 5.74 0.44
C GLN A 124 -17.08 5.05 1.29
N ALA A 125 -17.43 3.80 0.98
CA ALA A 125 -18.38 3.01 1.77
C ALA A 125 -17.89 2.81 3.21
N SER A 126 -16.60 2.52 3.38
CA SER A 126 -15.98 2.33 4.69
C SER A 126 -15.98 3.62 5.51
N ARG A 127 -15.74 4.78 4.88
CA ARG A 127 -15.80 6.10 5.53
C ARG A 127 -17.22 6.46 5.95
N ALA A 128 -18.20 6.23 5.08
CA ALA A 128 -19.61 6.45 5.41
C ALA A 128 -20.07 5.60 6.60
N GLN A 129 -19.71 4.31 6.63
CA GLN A 129 -20.01 3.44 7.76
C GLN A 129 -19.31 3.89 9.05
N ALA A 130 -18.07 4.37 8.97
CA ALA A 130 -17.37 4.91 10.13
C ALA A 130 -17.99 6.20 10.66
N GLU A 131 -18.50 7.06 9.75
CA GLU A 131 -19.19 8.30 10.11
C GLU A 131 -20.54 8.01 10.78
N ASP A 132 -21.32 7.06 10.24
CA ASP A 132 -22.59 6.59 10.82
C ASP A 132 -22.40 5.91 12.18
N ALA A 133 -21.25 5.28 12.41
CA ALA A 133 -20.92 4.63 13.69
C ALA A 133 -20.45 5.64 14.76
N LEU A 134 -20.16 6.88 14.41
CA LEU A 134 -19.80 7.90 15.39
C LEU A 134 -21.02 8.32 16.21
N PRO A 135 -20.88 8.45 17.57
CA PRO A 135 -21.96 8.91 18.41
C PRO A 135 -22.46 10.29 17.97
N ALA A 136 -23.78 10.43 17.83
CA ALA A 136 -24.44 11.61 17.28
C ALA A 136 -24.35 12.90 18.16
N SER A 137 -23.79 12.80 19.38
CA SER A 137 -23.67 13.94 20.28
C SER A 137 -22.32 13.97 21.01
N PRO A 138 -21.82 15.16 21.41
CA PRO A 138 -20.60 15.28 22.21
C PRO A 138 -20.65 14.51 23.53
N GLU A 139 -21.82 14.36 24.12
CA GLU A 139 -22.01 13.60 25.37
C GLU A 139 -21.91 12.10 25.11
N ALA A 140 -22.50 11.59 24.04
CA ALA A 140 -22.38 10.21 23.62
C ALA A 140 -20.94 9.86 23.25
N LEU A 141 -20.19 10.77 22.62
CA LEU A 141 -18.76 10.62 22.37
C LEU A 141 -17.95 10.48 23.66
N ARG A 142 -18.22 11.31 24.67
CA ARG A 142 -17.54 11.21 25.98
C ARG A 142 -17.81 9.87 26.64
N THR A 143 -19.06 9.43 26.67
CA THR A 143 -19.43 8.14 27.23
C THR A 143 -18.73 6.97 26.53
N GLU A 144 -18.63 7.02 25.19
CA GLU A 144 -17.93 5.99 24.43
C GLU A 144 -16.42 6.01 24.66
N VAL A 145 -15.80 7.19 24.78
CA VAL A 145 -14.37 7.32 25.15
C VAL A 145 -14.12 6.71 26.53
N GLU A 146 -14.94 7.03 27.54
CA GLU A 146 -14.83 6.46 28.89
C GLU A 146 -14.95 4.94 28.88
N ARG A 147 -15.88 4.40 28.08
CA ARG A 147 -16.05 2.97 27.89
C ARG A 147 -14.83 2.30 27.29
N LEU A 148 -14.27 2.89 26.24
CA LEU A 148 -13.07 2.38 25.57
C LEU A 148 -11.83 2.44 26.47
N GLU A 149 -11.66 3.50 27.24
CA GLU A 149 -10.59 3.63 28.23
C GLU A 149 -10.69 2.58 29.36
N ALA A 150 -11.91 2.30 29.83
CA ALA A 150 -12.15 1.25 30.80
C ALA A 150 -11.80 -0.14 30.22
N ARG A 151 -12.20 -0.40 28.97
CA ARG A 151 -11.87 -1.65 28.29
C ARG A 151 -10.38 -1.82 28.06
N LEU A 152 -9.69 -0.73 27.70
CA LEU A 152 -8.24 -0.73 27.52
C LEU A 152 -7.50 -1.04 28.83
N ARG A 153 -7.98 -0.50 29.96
CA ARG A 153 -7.42 -0.82 31.28
C ARG A 153 -7.57 -2.31 31.61
N GLU A 154 -8.77 -2.85 31.41
CA GLU A 154 -9.05 -4.28 31.64
C GLU A 154 -8.13 -5.19 30.81
N LEU A 155 -7.96 -4.89 29.50
CA LEU A 155 -7.08 -5.64 28.62
C LEU A 155 -5.61 -5.55 29.03
N LYS A 156 -5.15 -4.38 29.50
CA LYS A 156 -3.78 -4.22 30.02
C LYS A 156 -3.55 -5.05 31.29
N GLU A 157 -4.52 -5.12 32.17
CA GLU A 157 -4.47 -5.97 33.37
C GLU A 157 -4.44 -7.46 33.00
N GLN A 158 -5.27 -7.89 32.06
CA GLN A 158 -5.25 -9.26 31.53
C GLN A 158 -3.90 -9.63 30.90
N LEU A 159 -3.31 -8.74 30.13
CA LEU A 159 -1.97 -8.94 29.56
C LEU A 159 -0.87 -8.99 30.62
N SER A 160 -0.99 -8.18 31.66
CA SER A 160 -0.03 -8.17 32.78
C SER A 160 -0.10 -9.46 33.59
N THR A 161 -1.30 -10.04 33.76
CA THR A 161 -1.51 -11.30 34.49
C THR A 161 -1.22 -12.54 33.66
N ALA A 162 -1.26 -12.44 32.32
CA ALA A 162 -0.96 -13.50 31.36
C ALA A 162 0.55 -13.65 31.01
N ALA A 163 1.43 -12.81 31.58
CA ALA A 163 2.87 -12.97 31.41
C ALA A 163 3.31 -14.34 31.97
N PRO A 164 4.00 -15.19 31.17
CA PRO A 164 4.32 -16.55 31.59
C PRO A 164 5.31 -16.54 32.76
N ALA A 165 4.92 -17.14 33.87
CA ALA A 165 5.81 -17.56 34.95
C ALA A 165 6.55 -18.83 34.50
N ASP A 166 7.37 -18.74 33.47
CA ASP A 166 8.29 -19.85 33.13
C ASP A 166 9.49 -19.37 32.30
N ALA A 167 10.46 -18.80 33.00
CA ALA A 167 11.84 -18.70 32.52
C ALA A 167 12.76 -19.13 33.65
N GLY A 168 12.63 -20.37 34.10
CA GLY A 168 13.44 -20.91 35.15
C GLY A 168 13.66 -22.41 34.98
N SER A 169 14.81 -22.75 34.45
CA SER A 169 15.56 -23.99 34.59
C SER A 169 16.00 -24.60 33.26
N ALA A 170 17.07 -24.05 32.72
CA ALA A 170 17.94 -24.84 31.85
C ALA A 170 18.72 -25.82 32.74
N PRO A 171 18.80 -27.14 32.43
CA PRO A 171 19.67 -28.07 33.11
C PRO A 171 21.15 -27.77 32.80
N PRO A 172 22.07 -28.02 33.76
CA PRO A 172 23.51 -27.78 33.54
C PRO A 172 24.07 -28.72 32.47
N PRO A 173 25.11 -28.28 31.73
CA PRO A 173 25.75 -29.13 30.73
C PRO A 173 26.45 -30.31 31.38
N ASP A 174 26.15 -31.49 30.86
CA ASP A 174 26.78 -32.77 31.22
C ASP A 174 28.24 -32.74 30.78
N THR A 175 29.18 -32.73 31.74
CA THR A 175 30.60 -32.88 31.53
C THR A 175 30.91 -34.37 31.46
N GLY A 176 30.73 -34.96 30.27
CA GLY A 176 31.22 -36.31 29.99
C GLY A 176 32.75 -36.31 29.87
N GLU A 177 33.41 -36.94 30.85
CA GLU A 177 34.82 -37.26 30.86
C GLU A 177 35.17 -38.24 29.71
N ALA A 178 36.32 -37.97 29.12
CA ALA A 178 37.00 -38.85 28.16
C ALA A 178 37.56 -40.10 28.82
N GLN A 179 37.40 -41.24 28.16
CA GLN A 179 38.34 -42.40 28.17
C GLN A 179 38.49 -42.94 26.74
#